data_eb2029c888f30d0e9e80cf7c00c3a226
#
_entry.id   eb2029c888f30d0e9e80cf7c00c3a226
#
_cell.length_a   1.000
_cell.length_b   1.000
_cell.length_c   1.000
_cell.angle_alpha   90.00
_cell.angle_beta   90.00
_cell.angle_gamma   90.00
#
_symmetry.space_group_name_H-M   'P 1'
#
loop_
_entity.id
_entity.type
_entity.pdbx_description
1 polymer ?
#
loop_
_entity_poly.entity_id
_entity_poly.type
_entity_poly.pdbx_seq_one_letter_code
_entity_poly.pdbx_strand_id
1 'polypeptide(L)'
;MLKYFLLIFLSLNMFSFEILPKKDIKIDSWRFIKDQVMGGKSDGFMLLKESQNQEFDFISAKGNVSTDGGGFLMFRKEIDNNSLDNFSKVKFKARGNNEKYFIHIKTKGSFFPWVRYLAEFEVTEEWKDFEIEFSKFVRYSNKTPKKRKLNPSKIRLIGVEASGRDFDMKIDIALMSFSK
;
A
#
# COMPACT_ATOMS: atom_id res chain seq x y z
N MET A 1 -23.15 -49.73 15.97
CA MET A 1 -22.04 -48.91 16.51
C MET A 1 -21.70 -47.84 15.47
N LEU A 2 -22.22 -46.64 15.69
CA LEU A 2 -22.03 -45.48 14.76
C LEU A 2 -20.79 -44.74 15.23
N LYS A 3 -19.70 -44.78 14.43
CA LYS A 3 -18.46 -44.03 14.68
C LYS A 3 -18.67 -42.58 14.27
N TYR A 4 -18.78 -41.68 15.23
CA TYR A 4 -18.77 -40.25 15.00
C TYR A 4 -17.33 -39.84 14.61
N PHE A 5 -17.15 -39.43 13.36
CA PHE A 5 -15.92 -38.79 12.89
C PHE A 5 -15.98 -37.32 13.26
N LEU A 6 -15.27 -36.96 14.34
CA LEU A 6 -15.14 -35.57 14.76
C LEU A 6 -14.15 -34.85 13.80
N LEU A 7 -14.69 -34.12 12.84
CA LEU A 7 -13.90 -33.21 12.00
C LEU A 7 -13.49 -32.01 12.85
N ILE A 8 -12.26 -32.06 13.36
CA ILE A 8 -11.61 -30.89 13.98
C ILE A 8 -11.25 -29.93 12.85
N PHE A 9 -12.08 -28.89 12.65
CA PHE A 9 -11.70 -27.72 11.86
C PHE A 9 -10.59 -26.96 12.62
N LEU A 10 -9.33 -27.23 12.32
CA LEU A 10 -8.24 -26.34 12.69
C LEU A 10 -8.45 -25.03 11.90
N SER A 11 -9.03 -24.02 12.53
CA SER A 11 -8.96 -22.66 12.02
C SER A 11 -7.49 -22.24 12.07
N LEU A 12 -6.81 -22.27 10.92
CA LEU A 12 -5.54 -21.59 10.76
C LEU A 12 -5.80 -20.10 11.01
N ASN A 13 -5.51 -19.64 12.21
CA ASN A 13 -5.39 -18.21 12.47
C ASN A 13 -4.29 -17.67 11.56
N MET A 14 -4.67 -17.15 10.40
CA MET A 14 -3.76 -16.43 9.54
C MET A 14 -3.34 -15.16 10.29
N PHE A 15 -2.16 -15.19 10.85
CA PHE A 15 -1.57 -14.06 11.53
C PHE A 15 -1.41 -12.95 10.49
N SER A 16 -2.17 -11.87 10.62
CA SER A 16 -2.08 -10.69 9.78
C SER A 16 -1.89 -9.44 10.64
N PHE A 17 -1.15 -8.48 10.13
CA PHE A 17 -1.02 -7.15 10.73
C PHE A 17 -1.83 -6.17 9.90
N GLU A 18 -2.93 -5.69 10.44
CA GLU A 18 -3.83 -4.76 9.74
C GLU A 18 -3.23 -3.37 9.63
N ILE A 19 -3.22 -2.84 8.41
CA ILE A 19 -2.78 -1.49 8.06
C ILE A 19 -3.98 -0.61 7.76
N LEU A 20 -4.91 -1.15 6.97
CA LEU A 20 -6.18 -0.53 6.62
C LEU A 20 -7.30 -1.53 6.95
N PRO A 21 -7.99 -1.36 8.09
CA PRO A 21 -9.01 -2.30 8.55
C PRO A 21 -10.27 -2.24 7.70
N LYS A 22 -11.16 -3.22 7.91
CA LYS A 22 -12.44 -3.35 7.21
C LYS A 22 -13.37 -2.16 7.49
N LYS A 23 -13.39 -1.67 8.72
CA LYS A 23 -14.19 -0.54 9.21
C LYS A 23 -13.35 0.31 10.15
N ASP A 24 -13.88 1.47 10.54
CA ASP A 24 -13.26 2.38 11.51
C ASP A 24 -11.85 2.85 11.09
N ILE A 25 -11.70 3.16 9.81
CA ILE A 25 -10.44 3.67 9.25
C ILE A 25 -10.13 5.04 9.85
N LYS A 26 -9.03 5.15 10.58
CA LYS A 26 -8.51 6.42 11.11
C LYS A 26 -7.79 7.18 9.99
N ILE A 27 -8.52 7.97 9.22
CA ILE A 27 -7.97 8.70 8.06
C ILE A 27 -6.84 9.65 8.46
N ASP A 28 -6.88 10.23 9.67
CA ASP A 28 -5.84 11.13 10.20
C ASP A 28 -4.49 10.44 10.40
N SER A 29 -4.48 9.10 10.46
CA SER A 29 -3.23 8.32 10.48
C SER A 29 -2.57 8.19 9.11
N TRP A 30 -3.25 8.61 8.04
CA TRP A 30 -2.75 8.62 6.67
C TRP A 30 -2.42 10.05 6.25
N ARG A 31 -1.36 10.22 5.48
CA ARG A 31 -0.93 11.51 4.94
C ARG A 31 -0.90 11.47 3.43
N PHE A 32 -1.53 12.45 2.79
CA PHE A 32 -1.40 12.68 1.36
C PHE A 32 -0.20 13.59 1.10
N ILE A 33 0.71 13.16 0.23
CA ILE A 33 1.96 13.85 -0.09
C ILE A 33 1.98 14.17 -1.57
N LYS A 34 2.27 15.41 -1.88
CA LYS A 34 2.44 15.93 -3.25
C LYS A 34 3.89 16.29 -3.48
N ASP A 35 4.35 16.24 -4.71
CA ASP A 35 5.68 16.64 -5.10
C ASP A 35 5.93 18.16 -5.03
N GLN A 36 4.90 18.94 -4.77
CA GLN A 36 4.98 20.40 -4.56
C GLN A 36 6.01 20.79 -3.50
N VAL A 37 6.28 19.94 -2.51
CA VAL A 37 7.37 20.13 -1.53
C VAL A 37 8.77 20.18 -2.15
N MET A 38 8.89 19.78 -3.42
CA MET A 38 10.12 19.80 -4.19
C MET A 38 10.00 20.67 -5.45
N GLY A 39 8.97 21.51 -5.56
CA GLY A 39 8.71 22.36 -6.71
C GLY A 39 7.93 21.69 -7.85
N GLY A 40 7.37 20.50 -7.62
CA GLY A 40 6.53 19.79 -8.60
C GLY A 40 5.14 20.40 -8.76
N LYS A 41 4.45 20.01 -9.83
CA LYS A 41 3.12 20.52 -10.21
C LYS A 41 2.00 19.50 -10.01
N SER A 42 2.30 18.32 -9.48
CA SER A 42 1.25 17.33 -9.19
C SER A 42 0.31 17.85 -8.12
N ASP A 43 -0.99 17.64 -8.32
CA ASP A 43 -2.03 18.04 -7.36
C ASP A 43 -3.10 16.97 -7.20
N GLY A 44 -3.67 16.89 -5.99
CA GLY A 44 -4.68 15.89 -5.70
C GLY A 44 -5.05 15.85 -4.22
N PHE A 45 -5.86 14.86 -3.88
CA PHE A 45 -6.38 14.65 -2.53
C PHE A 45 -6.71 13.19 -2.27
N MET A 46 -6.93 12.84 -1.01
CA MET A 46 -7.51 11.57 -0.58
C MET A 46 -8.70 11.82 0.34
N LEU A 47 -9.65 10.88 0.32
CA LEU A 47 -10.84 10.88 1.15
C LEU A 47 -11.09 9.48 1.71
N LEU A 48 -11.62 9.41 2.93
CA LEU A 48 -12.27 8.21 3.43
C LEU A 48 -13.65 8.07 2.78
N LYS A 49 -13.96 6.89 2.32
CA LYS A 49 -15.28 6.49 1.82
C LYS A 49 -15.84 5.40 2.73
N GLU A 50 -16.81 5.78 3.54
CA GLU A 50 -17.64 4.85 4.28
C GLU A 50 -18.69 4.28 3.32
N SER A 51 -18.71 2.97 3.17
CA SER A 51 -19.62 2.32 2.23
C SER A 51 -20.78 1.67 2.94
N GLN A 52 -21.99 2.09 2.60
CA GLN A 52 -23.22 1.44 3.06
C GLN A 52 -23.51 0.16 2.28
N ASN A 53 -23.05 0.07 1.03
CA ASN A 53 -23.34 -1.04 0.11
C ASN A 53 -22.19 -2.05 -0.02
N GLN A 54 -21.04 -1.80 0.61
CA GLN A 54 -19.90 -2.73 0.64
C GLN A 54 -19.59 -3.13 2.08
N GLU A 55 -19.03 -4.31 2.22
CA GLU A 55 -18.65 -4.81 3.53
C GLU A 55 -17.48 -4.05 4.17
N PHE A 56 -16.81 -3.15 3.44
CA PHE A 56 -15.61 -2.46 3.90
C PHE A 56 -15.59 -0.98 3.48
N ASP A 57 -14.95 -0.18 4.30
CA ASP A 57 -14.59 1.19 4.00
C ASP A 57 -13.30 1.23 3.19
N PHE A 58 -13.02 2.34 2.50
CA PHE A 58 -11.83 2.46 1.67
C PHE A 58 -11.30 3.90 1.58
N ILE A 59 -10.02 4.02 1.30
CA ILE A 59 -9.39 5.30 0.95
C ILE A 59 -9.50 5.48 -0.55
N SER A 60 -10.09 6.60 -0.98
CA SER A 60 -10.14 7.04 -2.37
C SER A 60 -9.17 8.18 -2.58
N ALA A 61 -8.28 8.06 -3.55
CA ALA A 61 -7.33 9.10 -3.92
C ALA A 61 -7.48 9.48 -5.39
N LYS A 62 -7.44 10.80 -5.66
CA LYS A 62 -7.55 11.37 -7.00
C LYS A 62 -6.59 12.53 -7.16
N GLY A 63 -6.12 12.75 -8.39
CA GLY A 63 -5.26 13.88 -8.70
C GLY A 63 -4.65 13.79 -10.07
N ASN A 64 -3.84 14.76 -10.41
CA ASN A 64 -3.05 14.81 -11.64
C ASN A 64 -1.57 14.70 -11.28
N VAL A 65 -0.90 13.68 -11.80
CA VAL A 65 0.55 13.53 -11.69
C VAL A 65 1.21 14.24 -12.85
N SER A 66 2.11 15.16 -12.55
CA SER A 66 2.92 15.89 -13.54
C SER A 66 4.40 15.69 -13.29
N THR A 67 5.15 15.31 -14.32
CA THR A 67 6.60 15.15 -14.23
C THR A 67 7.36 16.48 -14.27
N ASP A 68 6.66 17.59 -14.47
CA ASP A 68 7.25 18.93 -14.43
C ASP A 68 7.63 19.33 -13.00
N GLY A 69 8.92 19.33 -12.71
CA GLY A 69 9.51 19.66 -11.42
C GLY A 69 9.43 18.57 -10.35
N GLY A 70 8.76 17.42 -10.64
CA GLY A 70 8.60 16.35 -9.66
C GLY A 70 8.16 15.04 -10.28
N GLY A 71 6.89 14.66 -10.11
CA GLY A 71 6.26 13.53 -10.77
C GLY A 71 5.74 12.46 -9.82
N PHE A 72 5.10 12.85 -8.68
CA PHE A 72 4.42 11.89 -7.85
C PHE A 72 3.29 12.49 -7.00
N LEU A 73 2.31 11.64 -6.75
CA LEU A 73 1.34 11.74 -5.66
C LEU A 73 1.41 10.47 -4.83
N MET A 74 1.25 10.58 -3.52
CA MET A 74 1.33 9.44 -2.63
C MET A 74 0.46 9.64 -1.40
N PHE A 75 -0.21 8.58 -0.95
CA PHE A 75 -0.76 8.54 0.40
C PHE A 75 -0.10 7.42 1.19
N ARG A 76 0.18 7.68 2.46
CA ARG A 76 1.01 6.80 3.27
C ARG A 76 0.66 6.85 4.74
N LYS A 77 1.01 5.77 5.45
CA LYS A 77 0.86 5.63 6.89
C LYS A 77 2.17 5.16 7.52
N GLU A 78 2.50 5.70 8.69
CA GLU A 78 3.59 5.19 9.50
C GLU A 78 3.17 3.90 10.21
N ILE A 79 4.13 3.01 10.38
CA ILE A 79 3.95 1.72 11.04
C ILE A 79 4.73 1.74 12.34
N ASP A 80 3.98 1.88 13.43
CA ASP A 80 4.52 1.82 14.79
C ASP A 80 4.58 0.36 15.27
N ASN A 81 5.45 -0.43 14.67
CA ASN A 81 5.63 -1.80 15.13
C ASN A 81 7.06 -2.27 14.99
N ASN A 82 7.48 -3.06 15.98
CA ASN A 82 8.82 -3.57 16.11
C ASN A 82 8.99 -5.03 15.69
N SER A 83 7.92 -5.73 15.28
CA SER A 83 7.98 -7.16 14.98
C SER A 83 7.18 -7.54 13.74
N LEU A 84 7.73 -7.18 12.57
CA LEU A 84 7.18 -7.61 11.28
C LEU A 84 7.97 -8.77 10.65
N ASP A 85 8.89 -9.39 11.41
CA ASP A 85 9.80 -10.42 10.92
C ASP A 85 9.10 -11.67 10.35
N ASN A 86 7.90 -11.95 10.86
CA ASN A 86 7.13 -13.14 10.48
C ASN A 86 6.26 -12.92 9.25
N PHE A 87 6.27 -11.71 8.65
CA PHE A 87 5.49 -11.40 7.46
C PHE A 87 6.35 -11.44 6.21
N SER A 88 5.76 -11.86 5.10
CA SER A 88 6.46 -12.03 3.83
C SER A 88 5.81 -11.28 2.66
N LYS A 89 4.59 -10.75 2.85
CA LYS A 89 3.82 -10.13 1.79
C LYS A 89 2.87 -9.05 2.31
N VAL A 90 2.43 -8.20 1.40
CA VAL A 90 1.31 -7.27 1.59
C VAL A 90 0.11 -7.75 0.80
N LYS A 91 -1.07 -7.75 1.45
CA LYS A 91 -2.37 -8.02 0.83
C LYS A 91 -3.23 -6.78 0.89
N PHE A 92 -4.02 -6.53 -0.14
CA PHE A 92 -4.95 -5.41 -0.19
C PHE A 92 -5.99 -5.62 -1.30
N LYS A 93 -7.10 -4.86 -1.24
CA LYS A 93 -8.01 -4.70 -2.36
C LYS A 93 -7.78 -3.35 -3.01
N ALA A 94 -7.88 -3.32 -4.34
CA ALA A 94 -7.80 -2.07 -5.09
C ALA A 94 -8.69 -2.08 -6.32
N ARG A 95 -9.10 -0.87 -6.74
CA ARG A 95 -9.68 -0.58 -8.05
C ARG A 95 -9.26 0.82 -8.50
N GLY A 96 -9.41 1.13 -9.77
CA GLY A 96 -9.06 2.46 -10.29
C GLY A 96 -9.31 2.60 -11.79
N ASN A 97 -8.46 3.36 -12.45
CA ASN A 97 -8.62 3.83 -13.82
C ASN A 97 -7.76 3.08 -14.86
N ASN A 98 -7.52 1.79 -14.68
CA ASN A 98 -6.69 0.95 -15.56
C ASN A 98 -5.24 1.45 -15.67
N GLU A 99 -4.70 1.95 -14.56
CA GLU A 99 -3.37 2.54 -14.47
C GLU A 99 -2.48 1.75 -13.53
N LYS A 100 -1.16 1.96 -13.66
CA LYS A 100 -0.13 1.37 -12.82
C LYS A 100 0.21 2.27 -11.64
N TYR A 101 0.31 1.65 -10.47
CA TYR A 101 0.65 2.25 -9.19
C TYR A 101 1.74 1.45 -8.50
N PHE A 102 2.26 1.96 -7.41
CA PHE A 102 3.26 1.27 -6.61
C PHE A 102 2.83 1.15 -5.16
N ILE A 103 3.05 0.00 -4.55
CA ILE A 103 3.15 -0.05 -3.10
C ILE A 103 4.53 0.49 -2.74
N HIS A 104 4.53 1.53 -1.89
CA HIS A 104 5.70 2.24 -1.42
C HIS A 104 6.01 1.84 0.01
N ILE A 105 7.23 1.36 0.27
CA ILE A 105 7.71 1.02 1.61
C ILE A 105 8.99 1.78 1.92
N LYS A 106 9.06 2.37 3.13
CA LYS A 106 10.31 2.88 3.70
C LYS A 106 10.71 2.09 4.94
N THR A 107 12.00 1.94 5.10
CA THR A 107 12.59 1.24 6.26
C THR A 107 13.32 2.23 7.17
N LYS A 108 13.61 1.82 8.41
CA LYS A 108 14.36 2.62 9.39
C LYS A 108 15.74 3.10 8.87
N GLY A 109 16.31 2.42 7.87
CA GLY A 109 17.56 2.83 7.21
C GLY A 109 17.38 3.70 5.97
N SER A 110 16.15 4.14 5.65
CA SER A 110 15.85 5.00 4.49
C SER A 110 15.77 6.46 4.94
N PHE A 111 16.89 7.07 5.30
CA PHE A 111 16.94 8.45 5.81
C PHE A 111 16.55 9.48 4.75
N PHE A 112 17.02 9.30 3.53
CA PHE A 112 16.73 10.25 2.45
C PHE A 112 15.34 10.03 1.85
N PRO A 113 14.62 11.09 1.45
CA PRO A 113 13.28 11.00 0.83
C PRO A 113 13.23 10.06 -0.39
N TRP A 114 14.25 10.09 -1.21
CA TRP A 114 14.36 9.29 -2.45
C TRP A 114 14.80 7.84 -2.26
N VAL A 115 15.11 7.39 -1.01
CA VAL A 115 15.42 5.99 -0.72
C VAL A 115 14.14 5.28 -0.30
N ARG A 116 13.68 4.34 -1.13
CA ARG A 116 12.43 3.62 -0.93
C ARG A 116 12.43 2.26 -1.60
N TYR A 117 11.46 1.42 -1.25
CA TYR A 117 11.16 0.16 -1.90
C TYR A 117 9.81 0.29 -2.60
N LEU A 118 9.74 -0.12 -3.88
CA LEU A 118 8.55 -0.06 -4.71
C LEU A 118 8.23 -1.44 -5.29
N ALA A 119 6.96 -1.79 -5.31
CA ALA A 119 6.43 -2.91 -6.07
C ALA A 119 5.25 -2.43 -6.92
N GLU A 120 5.31 -2.65 -8.23
CA GLU A 120 4.29 -2.23 -9.19
C GLU A 120 3.06 -3.15 -9.12
N PHE A 121 1.88 -2.56 -9.28
CA PHE A 121 0.63 -3.26 -9.53
C PHE A 121 -0.26 -2.43 -10.44
N GLU A 122 -1.18 -3.10 -11.16
CA GLU A 122 -2.08 -2.49 -12.11
C GLU A 122 -3.53 -2.69 -11.66
N VAL A 123 -4.28 -1.60 -11.53
CA VAL A 123 -5.69 -1.64 -11.15
C VAL A 123 -6.60 -1.68 -12.36
N THR A 124 -7.83 -2.14 -12.14
CA THR A 124 -8.94 -2.03 -13.09
C THR A 124 -10.12 -1.31 -12.42
N GLU A 125 -11.17 -1.02 -13.15
CA GLU A 125 -12.37 -0.35 -12.60
C GLU A 125 -13.08 -1.18 -11.54
N GLU A 126 -12.89 -2.50 -11.54
CA GLU A 126 -13.46 -3.42 -10.57
C GLU A 126 -12.50 -3.70 -9.41
N TRP A 127 -13.07 -3.99 -8.24
CA TRP A 127 -12.31 -4.44 -7.09
C TRP A 127 -11.58 -5.75 -7.35
N LYS A 128 -10.26 -5.75 -7.15
CA LYS A 128 -9.42 -6.95 -7.20
C LYS A 128 -8.62 -7.13 -5.92
N ASP A 129 -8.36 -8.38 -5.57
CA ASP A 129 -7.43 -8.74 -4.53
C ASP A 129 -6.01 -8.76 -5.07
N PHE A 130 -5.10 -8.16 -4.32
CA PHE A 130 -3.67 -8.13 -4.61
C PHE A 130 -2.90 -8.79 -3.48
N GLU A 131 -1.88 -9.54 -3.85
CA GLU A 131 -0.90 -10.13 -2.94
C GLU A 131 0.48 -9.90 -3.54
N ILE A 132 1.35 -9.16 -2.84
CA ILE A 132 2.69 -8.82 -3.32
C ILE A 132 3.71 -9.27 -2.27
N GLU A 133 4.54 -10.24 -2.64
CA GLU A 133 5.63 -10.70 -1.78
C GLU A 133 6.69 -9.61 -1.58
N PHE A 134 7.30 -9.57 -0.40
CA PHE A 134 8.39 -8.63 -0.10
C PHE A 134 9.62 -8.85 -0.99
N SER A 135 9.79 -10.04 -1.55
CA SER A 135 10.81 -10.37 -2.54
C SER A 135 10.67 -9.60 -3.87
N LYS A 136 9.45 -9.14 -4.19
CA LYS A 136 9.14 -8.37 -5.41
C LYS A 136 9.45 -6.87 -5.28
N PHE A 137 9.71 -6.39 -4.09
CA PHE A 137 10.02 -4.98 -3.87
C PHE A 137 11.44 -4.65 -4.31
N VAL A 138 11.53 -3.72 -5.24
CA VAL A 138 12.82 -3.17 -5.71
C VAL A 138 13.17 -1.94 -4.88
N ARG A 139 14.39 -1.92 -4.33
CA ARG A 139 14.91 -0.73 -3.65
C ARG A 139 15.39 0.29 -4.67
N TYR A 140 14.96 1.52 -4.50
CA TYR A 140 15.45 2.66 -5.25
C TYR A 140 16.28 3.57 -4.35
N SER A 141 17.36 4.12 -4.91
CA SER A 141 18.12 5.24 -4.34
C SER A 141 18.20 6.29 -5.43
N ASN A 142 17.56 7.41 -5.22
CA ASN A 142 17.19 8.33 -6.27
C ASN A 142 16.34 7.59 -7.33
N LYS A 143 16.54 7.78 -8.62
CA LYS A 143 15.80 7.03 -9.67
C LYS A 143 16.45 5.67 -10.03
N THR A 144 17.52 5.27 -9.32
CA THR A 144 18.32 4.08 -9.66
C THR A 144 17.90 2.88 -8.80
N PRO A 145 17.54 1.73 -9.41
CA PRO A 145 17.29 0.49 -8.68
C PRO A 145 18.58 -0.05 -8.05
N LYS A 146 18.47 -0.65 -6.87
CA LYS A 146 19.59 -1.21 -6.09
C LYS A 146 19.27 -2.65 -5.66
N LYS A 147 20.24 -3.53 -5.77
CA LYS A 147 20.16 -4.92 -5.33
C LYS A 147 20.20 -5.01 -3.78
N ARG A 148 19.09 -4.70 -3.13
CA ARG A 148 18.96 -4.84 -1.68
C ARG A 148 17.57 -5.32 -1.33
N LYS A 149 17.48 -6.47 -0.67
CA LYS A 149 16.22 -7.06 -0.22
C LYS A 149 15.55 -6.19 0.85
N LEU A 150 14.23 -6.15 0.82
CA LEU A 150 13.42 -5.56 1.88
C LEU A 150 13.58 -6.40 3.15
N ASN A 151 13.88 -5.74 4.27
CA ASN A 151 13.88 -6.38 5.57
C ASN A 151 12.61 -5.98 6.32
N PRO A 152 11.68 -6.93 6.58
CA PRO A 152 10.39 -6.65 7.20
C PRO A 152 10.51 -5.98 8.57
N SER A 153 11.46 -6.40 9.42
CA SER A 153 11.65 -5.82 10.76
C SER A 153 12.02 -4.35 10.76
N LYS A 154 12.44 -3.84 9.61
CA LYS A 154 12.83 -2.44 9.44
C LYS A 154 11.76 -1.57 8.77
N ILE A 155 10.64 -2.14 8.40
CA ILE A 155 9.54 -1.37 7.81
C ILE A 155 9.04 -0.35 8.84
N ARG A 156 8.95 0.91 8.43
CA ARG A 156 8.42 2.01 9.26
C ARG A 156 7.30 2.79 8.59
N LEU A 157 7.07 2.57 7.31
CA LEU A 157 6.07 3.29 6.53
C LEU A 157 5.65 2.44 5.34
N ILE A 158 4.34 2.44 5.05
CA ILE A 158 3.76 1.90 3.84
C ILE A 158 2.82 2.92 3.21
N GLY A 159 2.69 2.89 1.89
CA GLY A 159 1.76 3.74 1.15
C GLY A 159 1.54 3.27 -0.27
N VAL A 160 0.73 4.04 -0.99
CA VAL A 160 0.48 3.88 -2.42
C VAL A 160 1.02 5.11 -3.13
N GLU A 161 1.83 4.91 -4.17
CA GLU A 161 2.49 5.95 -4.95
C GLU A 161 2.02 5.88 -6.40
N ALA A 162 1.65 7.04 -6.95
CA ALA A 162 1.42 7.31 -8.36
C ALA A 162 2.61 8.14 -8.85
N SER A 163 3.43 7.63 -9.76
CA SER A 163 4.66 8.34 -10.17
C SER A 163 5.22 7.87 -11.52
N GLY A 164 6.18 8.64 -12.01
CA GLY A 164 7.06 8.28 -13.13
C GLY A 164 6.56 8.67 -14.51
N ARG A 165 5.34 9.18 -14.65
CA ARG A 165 4.77 9.73 -15.89
C ARG A 165 3.64 10.70 -15.57
N ASP A 166 3.20 11.44 -16.58
CA ASP A 166 2.03 12.30 -16.50
C ASP A 166 0.77 11.45 -16.67
N PHE A 167 -0.16 11.50 -15.70
CA PHE A 167 -1.46 10.83 -15.78
C PHE A 167 -2.41 11.28 -14.67
N ASP A 168 -3.69 11.03 -14.88
CA ASP A 168 -4.70 11.24 -13.84
C ASP A 168 -4.75 10.06 -12.89
N MET A 169 -4.41 10.31 -11.63
CA MET A 169 -4.54 9.34 -10.55
C MET A 169 -6.01 9.18 -10.17
N LYS A 170 -6.50 7.94 -10.14
CA LYS A 170 -7.80 7.57 -9.57
C LYS A 170 -7.71 6.16 -9.04
N ILE A 171 -7.61 6.03 -7.72
CA ILE A 171 -7.45 4.73 -7.07
C ILE A 171 -8.21 4.67 -5.74
N ASP A 172 -8.85 3.55 -5.50
CA ASP A 172 -9.47 3.17 -4.25
C ASP A 172 -8.71 1.98 -3.65
N ILE A 173 -8.38 2.04 -2.35
CA ILE A 173 -7.66 0.99 -1.61
C ILE A 173 -8.42 0.61 -0.35
N ALA A 174 -8.54 -0.70 -0.11
CA ALA A 174 -9.16 -1.28 1.07
C ALA A 174 -8.41 -2.50 1.62
N LEU A 175 -8.71 -2.89 2.85
CA LEU A 175 -8.29 -4.15 3.48
C LEU A 175 -6.78 -4.42 3.39
N MET A 176 -5.96 -3.40 3.62
CA MET A 176 -4.50 -3.58 3.54
C MET A 176 -3.95 -4.22 4.81
N SER A 177 -3.12 -5.25 4.64
CA SER A 177 -2.46 -5.96 5.73
C SER A 177 -1.13 -6.56 5.31
N PHE A 178 -0.23 -6.80 6.28
CA PHE A 178 0.88 -7.73 6.11
C PHE A 178 0.44 -9.13 6.50
N SER A 179 0.91 -10.14 5.76
CA SER A 179 0.62 -11.56 6.00
C SER A 179 1.84 -12.44 5.76
N LYS A 180 1.76 -13.68 6.23
CA LYS A 180 2.74 -14.74 5.95
C LYS A 180 2.65 -15.24 4.53
#